data_02fd1e3d548de59f8c5547aadfe6cb9d
#
_entry.id   02fd1e3d548de59f8c5547aadfe6cb9d
#
_cell.length_a   1.000
_cell.length_b   1.000
_cell.length_c   1.000
_cell.angle_alpha   90.00
_cell.angle_beta   90.00
_cell.angle_gamma   90.00
#
_symmetry.space_group_name_H-M   'P 1'
#
loop_
_entity.id
_entity.type
_entity.pdbx_description
1 polymer ?
#
loop_
_entity_poly.entity_id
_entity_poly.type
_entity_poly.pdbx_seq_one_letter_code
_entity_poly.pdbx_strand_id
1 'polypeptide(L)'
;MIEIANVTMEFRNKGVGGDGSTLTALRDISVTIPDGCVYGFLGSNGAGKSTLMRLLCGVYRLQKGTIKVDGRDVWNNASVKSEMFFVNDETVQYADFTLEGLRKYYRSYYETFSDEVFYRLAKQLQLPLNRKMSSFSKGMKRQAVVIVGLASMTKYLVLDEAFDGLDPAMRKMVKDIITDEMLDRGATLILSSHNIAEINELCDRALLIHKGELVFDGEIDKIRSCACKVQLMRKDSAITREELEKTGVDILKYSTMGSVAQVIVRGAGDEIMQKISAVPNDVCELIPLTLEEVFIYELEARGYGHEVLSEN
;
A
#
# COMPACT_ATOMS: atom_id res chain seq x y z
N MET A 1 -5.60 3.33 16.64
CA MET A 1 -4.25 2.84 16.25
C MET A 1 -4.29 1.33 16.08
N ILE A 2 -3.62 0.77 15.07
CA ILE A 2 -3.54 -0.67 14.84
C ILE A 2 -2.09 -1.13 15.04
N GLU A 3 -1.92 -2.17 15.86
CA GLU A 3 -0.62 -2.76 16.18
C GLU A 3 -0.57 -4.19 15.66
N ILE A 4 0.40 -4.47 14.82
CA ILE A 4 0.70 -5.78 14.23
C ILE A 4 2.06 -6.18 14.75
N ALA A 5 2.18 -7.33 15.44
CA ALA A 5 3.43 -7.77 16.03
C ALA A 5 3.71 -9.25 15.74
N ASN A 6 4.86 -9.50 15.12
CA ASN A 6 5.45 -10.81 14.81
C ASN A 6 4.47 -11.76 14.08
N VAL A 7 3.68 -11.21 13.14
CA VAL A 7 2.64 -11.95 12.43
C VAL A 7 3.26 -12.88 11.38
N THR A 8 2.96 -14.17 11.52
CA THR A 8 3.31 -15.20 10.54
C THR A 8 2.06 -15.98 10.14
N MET A 9 1.89 -16.18 8.83
CA MET A 9 0.76 -16.92 8.27
C MET A 9 1.21 -17.90 7.20
N GLU A 10 0.77 -19.15 7.32
CA GLU A 10 1.12 -20.24 6.42
C GLU A 10 -0.16 -20.92 5.90
N PHE A 11 -0.18 -21.23 4.62
CA PHE A 11 -1.24 -22.01 3.98
C PHE A 11 -0.70 -23.36 3.58
N ARG A 12 -1.46 -24.43 3.88
CA ARG A 12 -1.14 -25.79 3.40
C ARG A 12 -1.86 -26.04 2.09
N ASN A 13 -1.12 -26.47 1.08
CA ASN A 13 -1.68 -26.88 -0.21
C ASN A 13 -2.35 -28.26 -0.06
N LYS A 14 -3.66 -28.24 0.27
CA LYS A 14 -4.50 -29.45 0.48
C LYS A 14 -5.44 -29.73 -0.71
N GLY A 15 -5.29 -29.05 -1.85
CA GLY A 15 -6.15 -29.25 -3.02
C GLY A 15 -6.04 -30.64 -3.62
N VAL A 16 -7.02 -31.03 -4.46
CA VAL A 16 -6.96 -32.28 -5.26
C VAL A 16 -5.70 -32.20 -6.15
N GLY A 17 -4.69 -33.05 -5.89
CA GLY A 17 -3.36 -32.97 -6.49
C GLY A 17 -2.35 -32.11 -5.73
N GLY A 18 -2.71 -31.55 -4.56
CA GLY A 18 -1.80 -30.81 -3.70
C GLY A 18 -0.72 -31.72 -3.10
N ASP A 19 0.53 -31.24 -3.18
CA ASP A 19 1.73 -31.98 -2.71
C ASP A 19 1.94 -31.93 -1.19
N GLY A 20 0.99 -31.32 -0.46
CA GLY A 20 1.11 -31.11 0.99
C GLY A 20 2.11 -30.01 1.38
N SER A 21 2.66 -29.28 0.41
CA SER A 21 3.61 -28.18 0.65
C SER A 21 2.97 -27.07 1.47
N THR A 22 3.78 -26.35 2.24
CA THR A 22 3.37 -25.18 3.02
C THR A 22 3.87 -23.94 2.32
N LEU A 23 2.94 -23.03 2.00
CA LEU A 23 3.23 -21.69 1.49
C LEU A 23 3.22 -20.70 2.65
N THR A 24 4.35 -20.09 2.94
CA THR A 24 4.42 -18.99 3.91
C THR A 24 3.97 -17.69 3.22
N ALA A 25 2.77 -17.22 3.54
CA ALA A 25 2.20 -16.00 2.97
C ALA A 25 2.69 -14.73 3.68
N LEU A 26 2.99 -14.83 4.99
CA LEU A 26 3.55 -13.73 5.79
C LEU A 26 4.57 -14.31 6.77
N ARG A 27 5.70 -13.60 6.93
CA ARG A 27 6.81 -14.01 7.80
C ARG A 27 7.21 -12.85 8.71
N ASP A 28 6.92 -12.99 10.00
CA ASP A 28 7.36 -12.09 11.07
C ASP A 28 7.08 -10.59 10.79
N ILE A 29 5.87 -10.28 10.32
CA ILE A 29 5.47 -8.90 10.03
C ILE A 29 5.16 -8.16 11.33
N SER A 30 5.84 -7.03 11.53
CA SER A 30 5.60 -6.11 12.64
C SER A 30 5.47 -4.69 12.11
N VAL A 31 4.33 -4.03 12.36
CA VAL A 31 4.05 -2.68 11.88
C VAL A 31 2.98 -2.01 12.74
N THR A 32 3.06 -0.69 12.86
CA THR A 32 2.05 0.13 13.56
C THR A 32 1.39 1.10 12.59
N ILE A 33 0.07 1.05 12.48
CA ILE A 33 -0.73 1.96 11.66
C ILE A 33 -1.35 3.02 12.57
N PRO A 34 -0.92 4.30 12.46
CA PRO A 34 -1.50 5.40 13.22
C PRO A 34 -2.96 5.64 12.86
N ASP A 35 -3.71 6.29 13.76
CA ASP A 35 -5.05 6.78 13.45
C ASP A 35 -4.98 8.04 12.57
N GLY A 36 -6.05 8.26 11.78
CA GLY A 36 -6.25 9.48 11.01
C GLY A 36 -5.29 9.67 9.83
N CYS A 37 -4.72 8.59 9.30
CA CYS A 37 -3.82 8.64 8.13
C CYS A 37 -4.33 7.76 7.00
N VAL A 38 -3.80 8.02 5.81
CA VAL A 38 -3.93 7.12 4.65
C VAL A 38 -2.69 6.23 4.59
N TYR A 39 -2.88 4.93 4.81
CA TYR A 39 -1.81 3.96 4.90
C TYR A 39 -1.82 2.97 3.74
N GLY A 40 -0.76 2.93 2.96
CA GLY A 40 -0.62 2.10 1.77
C GLY A 40 0.07 0.75 2.02
N PHE A 41 -0.51 -0.34 1.52
CA PHE A 41 0.13 -1.66 1.45
C PHE A 41 0.59 -1.90 0.02
N LEU A 42 1.89 -1.83 -0.21
CA LEU A 42 2.51 -1.99 -1.51
C LEU A 42 3.18 -3.37 -1.64
N GLY A 43 3.21 -3.91 -2.84
CA GLY A 43 3.88 -5.16 -3.19
C GLY A 43 3.29 -5.79 -4.43
N SER A 44 4.04 -6.68 -5.07
CA SER A 44 3.57 -7.47 -6.23
C SER A 44 2.37 -8.37 -5.88
N ASN A 45 1.73 -8.90 -6.90
CA ASN A 45 0.68 -9.90 -6.71
C ASN A 45 1.25 -11.13 -5.99
N GLY A 46 0.50 -11.64 -4.99
CA GLY A 46 0.98 -12.75 -4.16
C GLY A 46 2.00 -12.38 -3.07
N ALA A 47 2.37 -11.10 -2.92
CA ALA A 47 3.32 -10.67 -1.88
C ALA A 47 2.82 -10.85 -0.44
N GLY A 48 1.50 -11.01 -0.22
CA GLY A 48 0.89 -11.19 1.10
C GLY A 48 -0.03 -10.05 1.55
N LYS A 49 -0.21 -8.97 0.75
CA LYS A 49 -1.05 -7.80 1.08
C LYS A 49 -2.47 -8.16 1.51
N SER A 50 -3.22 -8.85 0.65
CA SER A 50 -4.59 -9.28 0.93
C SER A 50 -4.68 -10.23 2.13
N THR A 51 -3.65 -11.07 2.34
CA THR A 51 -3.58 -11.95 3.51
C THR A 51 -3.47 -11.12 4.80
N LEU A 52 -2.60 -10.11 4.82
CA LEU A 52 -2.44 -9.23 5.97
C LEU A 52 -3.71 -8.42 6.23
N MET A 53 -4.37 -7.89 5.20
CA MET A 53 -5.64 -7.18 5.33
C MET A 53 -6.77 -8.08 5.88
N ARG A 54 -6.86 -9.32 5.40
CA ARG A 54 -7.85 -10.28 5.91
C ARG A 54 -7.59 -10.68 7.37
N LEU A 55 -6.34 -10.76 7.78
CA LEU A 55 -5.97 -10.94 9.20
C LEU A 55 -6.33 -9.71 10.03
N LEU A 56 -6.00 -8.53 9.54
CA LEU A 56 -6.31 -7.24 10.16
C LEU A 56 -7.82 -7.05 10.40
N CYS A 57 -8.65 -7.49 9.45
CA CYS A 57 -10.11 -7.41 9.57
C CYS A 57 -10.71 -8.62 10.30
N GLY A 58 -9.89 -9.53 10.81
CA GLY A 58 -10.35 -10.74 11.51
C GLY A 58 -11.16 -11.68 10.62
N VAL A 59 -10.92 -11.69 9.30
CA VAL A 59 -11.46 -12.67 8.34
C VAL A 59 -10.71 -13.98 8.48
N TYR A 60 -9.39 -13.91 8.62
CA TYR A 60 -8.57 -15.07 8.92
C TYR A 60 -8.20 -15.12 10.39
N ARG A 61 -8.10 -16.34 10.92
CA ARG A 61 -7.56 -16.57 12.26
C ARG A 61 -6.05 -16.48 12.22
N LEU A 62 -5.48 -15.66 13.11
CA LEU A 62 -4.05 -15.52 13.28
C LEU A 62 -3.41 -16.85 13.74
N GLN A 63 -2.27 -17.23 13.16
CA GLN A 63 -1.52 -18.43 13.55
C GLN A 63 -0.41 -18.09 14.55
N LYS A 64 0.36 -17.03 14.30
CA LYS A 64 1.43 -16.55 15.18
C LYS A 64 1.43 -15.03 15.22
N GLY A 65 1.86 -14.44 16.33
CA GLY A 65 1.89 -13.02 16.56
C GLY A 65 0.60 -12.47 17.16
N THR A 66 0.42 -11.14 17.07
CA THR A 66 -0.79 -10.46 17.56
C THR A 66 -1.20 -9.34 16.60
N ILE A 67 -2.51 -9.08 16.48
CA ILE A 67 -3.06 -7.90 15.82
C ILE A 67 -4.07 -7.28 16.77
N LYS A 68 -3.82 -6.02 17.14
CA LYS A 68 -4.67 -5.27 18.06
C LYS A 68 -5.13 -3.96 17.43
N VAL A 69 -6.37 -3.60 17.70
CA VAL A 69 -6.97 -2.31 17.36
C VAL A 69 -7.32 -1.59 18.64
N ASP A 70 -6.69 -0.47 18.90
CA ASP A 70 -6.81 0.28 20.15
C ASP A 70 -6.62 -0.63 21.39
N GLY A 71 -5.57 -1.48 21.35
CA GLY A 71 -5.24 -2.43 22.41
C GLY A 71 -6.12 -3.68 22.50
N ARG A 72 -7.17 -3.80 21.68
CA ARG A 72 -8.13 -4.93 21.67
C ARG A 72 -7.81 -5.92 20.55
N ASP A 73 -7.85 -7.22 20.84
CA ASP A 73 -7.66 -8.24 19.81
C ASP A 73 -8.76 -8.19 18.75
N VAL A 74 -8.39 -8.38 17.48
CA VAL A 74 -9.32 -8.35 16.34
C VAL A 74 -10.10 -9.64 16.20
N TRP A 75 -9.47 -10.79 16.49
CA TRP A 75 -10.09 -12.09 16.25
C TRP A 75 -11.29 -12.32 17.17
N ASN A 76 -12.42 -12.68 16.56
CA ASN A 76 -13.70 -12.95 17.25
C ASN A 76 -14.18 -11.79 18.15
N ASN A 77 -13.90 -10.55 17.78
CA ASN A 77 -14.26 -9.35 18.52
C ASN A 77 -15.23 -8.49 17.70
N ALA A 78 -16.53 -8.61 17.97
CA ALA A 78 -17.57 -7.88 17.23
C ALA A 78 -17.44 -6.35 17.40
N SER A 79 -17.04 -5.89 18.59
CA SER A 79 -16.87 -4.46 18.89
C SER A 79 -15.73 -3.84 18.02
N VAL A 80 -14.61 -4.54 17.82
CA VAL A 80 -13.54 -4.09 16.92
C VAL A 80 -14.00 -4.14 15.46
N LYS A 81 -14.71 -5.21 15.06
CA LYS A 81 -15.19 -5.37 13.68
C LYS A 81 -16.23 -4.32 13.29
N SER A 82 -17.04 -3.84 14.21
CA SER A 82 -18.00 -2.76 13.93
C SER A 82 -17.33 -1.39 13.68
N GLU A 83 -16.07 -1.23 14.08
CA GLU A 83 -15.28 -0.03 13.80
C GLU A 83 -14.52 -0.10 12.47
N MET A 84 -14.64 -1.20 11.72
CA MET A 84 -13.92 -1.44 10.48
C MET A 84 -14.87 -1.82 9.35
N PHE A 85 -14.62 -1.32 8.14
CA PHE A 85 -15.27 -1.79 6.94
C PHE A 85 -14.21 -2.29 5.95
N PHE A 86 -14.38 -3.53 5.48
CA PHE A 86 -13.45 -4.16 4.55
C PHE A 86 -14.07 -4.32 3.17
N VAL A 87 -13.49 -3.65 2.19
CA VAL A 87 -13.80 -3.82 0.76
C VAL A 87 -12.75 -4.75 0.18
N ASN A 88 -13.14 -5.99 -0.07
CA ASN A 88 -12.28 -6.96 -0.75
C ASN A 88 -12.42 -6.89 -2.26
N ASP A 89 -11.57 -7.62 -2.98
CA ASP A 89 -11.58 -7.74 -4.44
C ASP A 89 -12.80 -8.52 -4.98
N GLU A 90 -13.46 -9.34 -4.14
CA GLU A 90 -14.59 -10.19 -4.51
C GLU A 90 -15.93 -9.47 -4.38
N THR A 91 -16.50 -9.00 -5.49
CA THR A 91 -17.84 -8.37 -5.51
C THR A 91 -18.98 -9.31 -5.90
N VAL A 92 -18.67 -10.57 -6.19
CA VAL A 92 -19.65 -11.56 -6.71
C VAL A 92 -20.75 -11.88 -5.69
N GLN A 93 -20.42 -11.87 -4.41
CA GLN A 93 -21.33 -12.17 -3.30
C GLN A 93 -22.57 -11.26 -3.23
N TYR A 94 -22.57 -10.11 -3.91
CA TYR A 94 -23.68 -9.15 -3.90
C TYR A 94 -24.56 -9.19 -5.16
N ALA A 95 -24.41 -10.20 -6.01
CA ALA A 95 -25.06 -10.27 -7.33
C ALA A 95 -26.61 -10.14 -7.27
N ASP A 96 -27.24 -10.71 -6.26
CA ASP A 96 -28.69 -10.71 -6.09
C ASP A 96 -29.24 -9.45 -5.40
N PHE A 97 -28.40 -8.64 -4.81
CA PHE A 97 -28.82 -7.39 -4.19
C PHE A 97 -29.06 -6.30 -5.23
N THR A 98 -30.01 -5.40 -4.94
CA THR A 98 -29.99 -4.04 -5.49
C THR A 98 -29.08 -3.18 -4.65
N LEU A 99 -28.65 -2.02 -5.16
CA LEU A 99 -27.84 -1.09 -4.36
C LEU A 99 -28.59 -0.62 -3.10
N GLU A 100 -29.90 -0.36 -3.22
CA GLU A 100 -30.77 -0.06 -2.08
C GLU A 100 -30.89 -1.24 -1.11
N GLY A 101 -30.93 -2.47 -1.61
CA GLY A 101 -30.91 -3.68 -0.79
C GLY A 101 -29.60 -3.82 -0.01
N LEU A 102 -28.49 -3.52 -0.67
CA LEU A 102 -27.16 -3.54 -0.04
C LEU A 102 -27.04 -2.49 1.07
N ARG A 103 -27.57 -1.26 0.85
CA ARG A 103 -27.69 -0.23 1.88
C ARG A 103 -28.43 -0.73 3.11
N LYS A 104 -29.65 -1.30 2.92
CA LYS A 104 -30.45 -1.82 4.04
C LYS A 104 -29.73 -2.91 4.79
N TYR A 105 -29.03 -3.81 4.08
CA TYR A 105 -28.26 -4.89 4.66
C TYR A 105 -27.16 -4.33 5.57
N TYR A 106 -26.29 -3.44 5.07
CA TYR A 106 -25.19 -2.92 5.87
C TYR A 106 -25.62 -1.96 6.98
N ARG A 107 -26.68 -1.18 6.77
CA ARG A 107 -27.29 -0.38 7.85
C ARG A 107 -27.72 -1.21 9.05
N SER A 108 -28.09 -2.48 8.87
CA SER A 108 -28.46 -3.35 10.00
C SER A 108 -27.27 -3.83 10.83
N TYR A 109 -26.05 -3.72 10.30
CA TYR A 109 -24.82 -4.13 11.00
C TYR A 109 -24.03 -2.95 11.57
N TYR A 110 -24.08 -1.79 10.93
CA TYR A 110 -23.33 -0.59 11.32
C TYR A 110 -24.28 0.47 11.88
N GLU A 111 -24.29 0.64 13.20
CA GLU A 111 -25.12 1.64 13.89
C GLU A 111 -24.77 3.08 13.43
N THR A 112 -23.51 3.30 13.04
CA THR A 112 -22.98 4.57 12.53
C THR A 112 -23.38 4.88 11.08
N PHE A 113 -24.05 3.95 10.37
CA PHE A 113 -24.34 4.07 8.95
C PHE A 113 -25.13 5.35 8.61
N SER A 114 -24.62 6.17 7.70
CA SER A 114 -25.25 7.41 7.24
C SER A 114 -25.96 7.20 5.90
N ASP A 115 -27.31 7.25 5.94
CA ASP A 115 -28.12 7.25 4.72
C ASP A 115 -27.87 8.50 3.87
N GLU A 116 -27.60 9.64 4.49
CA GLU A 116 -27.28 10.90 3.79
C GLU A 116 -26.04 10.74 2.91
N VAL A 117 -24.95 10.26 3.50
CA VAL A 117 -23.69 10.00 2.77
C VAL A 117 -23.92 9.00 1.64
N PHE A 118 -24.62 7.90 1.94
CA PHE A 118 -24.93 6.88 0.93
C PHE A 118 -25.67 7.46 -0.30
N TYR A 119 -26.78 8.17 -0.08
CA TYR A 119 -27.58 8.72 -1.20
C TYR A 119 -26.85 9.84 -1.94
N ARG A 120 -26.08 10.67 -1.25
CA ARG A 120 -25.26 11.70 -1.86
C ARG A 120 -24.21 11.09 -2.80
N LEU A 121 -23.46 10.10 -2.34
CA LEU A 121 -22.44 9.42 -3.14
C LEU A 121 -23.03 8.58 -4.27
N ALA A 122 -24.15 7.89 -4.04
CA ALA A 122 -24.85 7.16 -5.09
C ALA A 122 -25.31 8.08 -6.22
N LYS A 123 -25.81 9.29 -5.89
CA LYS A 123 -26.19 10.32 -6.86
C LYS A 123 -24.97 10.86 -7.61
N GLN A 124 -23.89 11.17 -6.91
CA GLN A 124 -22.63 11.70 -7.49
C GLN A 124 -22.03 10.72 -8.51
N LEU A 125 -22.03 9.41 -8.20
CA LEU A 125 -21.55 8.35 -9.08
C LEU A 125 -22.63 7.83 -10.06
N GLN A 126 -23.83 8.42 -10.06
CA GLN A 126 -24.96 8.07 -10.93
C GLN A 126 -25.34 6.58 -10.87
N LEU A 127 -25.20 5.95 -9.70
CA LEU A 127 -25.51 4.53 -9.52
C LEU A 127 -27.01 4.30 -9.34
N PRO A 128 -27.61 3.36 -10.12
CA PRO A 128 -29.05 3.08 -10.04
C PRO A 128 -29.39 2.27 -8.79
N LEU A 129 -30.20 2.84 -7.88
CA LEU A 129 -30.51 2.27 -6.57
C LEU A 129 -31.27 0.92 -6.65
N ASN A 130 -32.24 0.83 -7.57
CA ASN A 130 -33.19 -0.30 -7.64
C ASN A 130 -32.81 -1.38 -8.68
N ARG A 131 -31.65 -1.24 -9.29
CA ARG A 131 -31.16 -2.18 -10.29
C ARG A 131 -30.28 -3.24 -9.61
N LYS A 132 -30.40 -4.51 -10.04
CA LYS A 132 -29.61 -5.61 -9.47
C LYS A 132 -28.12 -5.42 -9.73
N MET A 133 -27.29 -5.68 -8.74
CA MET A 133 -25.83 -5.62 -8.82
C MET A 133 -25.26 -6.59 -9.88
N SER A 134 -25.94 -7.71 -10.15
CA SER A 134 -25.57 -8.63 -11.25
C SER A 134 -25.50 -7.95 -12.63
N SER A 135 -26.28 -6.89 -12.84
CA SER A 135 -26.33 -6.13 -14.09
C SER A 135 -25.34 -4.93 -14.14
N PHE A 136 -24.60 -4.69 -13.05
CA PHE A 136 -23.59 -3.65 -13.00
C PHE A 136 -22.30 -4.11 -13.70
N SER A 137 -21.59 -3.18 -14.32
CA SER A 137 -20.21 -3.44 -14.76
C SER A 137 -19.31 -3.73 -13.55
N LYS A 138 -18.11 -4.28 -13.78
CA LYS A 138 -17.13 -4.52 -12.71
C LYS A 138 -16.83 -3.21 -11.94
N GLY A 139 -16.63 -2.10 -12.66
CA GLY A 139 -16.42 -0.78 -12.07
C GLY A 139 -17.60 -0.29 -11.23
N MET A 140 -18.83 -0.38 -11.74
CA MET A 140 -20.03 0.00 -10.99
C MET A 140 -20.21 -0.82 -9.70
N LYS A 141 -19.91 -2.12 -9.73
CA LYS A 141 -19.93 -2.98 -8.52
C LYS A 141 -18.92 -2.50 -7.49
N ARG A 142 -17.72 -2.16 -7.94
CA ARG A 142 -16.67 -1.64 -7.07
C ARG A 142 -17.10 -0.31 -6.42
N GLN A 143 -17.59 0.63 -7.21
CA GLN A 143 -18.13 1.90 -6.71
C GLN A 143 -19.25 1.69 -5.69
N ALA A 144 -20.17 0.77 -5.96
CA ALA A 144 -21.27 0.46 -5.05
C ALA A 144 -20.80 -0.03 -3.68
N VAL A 145 -19.79 -0.90 -3.63
CA VAL A 145 -19.24 -1.39 -2.35
C VAL A 145 -18.43 -0.31 -1.63
N VAL A 146 -17.68 0.52 -2.36
CA VAL A 146 -16.93 1.64 -1.80
C VAL A 146 -17.86 2.65 -1.13
N ILE A 147 -18.97 3.09 -1.79
CA ILE A 147 -19.90 4.04 -1.18
C ILE A 147 -20.63 3.46 0.04
N VAL A 148 -20.89 2.17 0.07
CA VAL A 148 -21.42 1.50 1.27
C VAL A 148 -20.40 1.53 2.40
N GLY A 149 -19.13 1.27 2.09
CA GLY A 149 -18.02 1.37 3.06
C GLY A 149 -17.87 2.78 3.63
N LEU A 150 -17.91 3.81 2.78
CA LEU A 150 -17.87 5.21 3.21
C LEU A 150 -19.09 5.58 4.06
N ALA A 151 -20.29 5.14 3.64
CA ALA A 151 -21.54 5.38 4.36
C ALA A 151 -21.62 4.63 5.70
N SER A 152 -20.84 3.56 5.91
CA SER A 152 -20.79 2.86 7.20
C SER A 152 -20.22 3.73 8.33
N MET A 153 -19.55 4.83 7.99
CA MET A 153 -18.96 5.81 8.93
C MET A 153 -18.03 5.18 9.97
N THR A 154 -17.38 4.09 9.61
CA THR A 154 -16.44 3.38 10.49
C THR A 154 -15.14 4.17 10.69
N LYS A 155 -14.46 3.90 11.81
CA LYS A 155 -13.15 4.49 12.14
C LYS A 155 -12.07 4.06 11.14
N TYR A 156 -12.14 2.81 10.67
CA TYR A 156 -11.18 2.22 9.73
C TYR A 156 -11.89 1.77 8.46
N LEU A 157 -11.43 2.25 7.30
CA LEU A 157 -11.83 1.75 5.99
C LEU A 157 -10.65 0.99 5.37
N VAL A 158 -10.85 -0.28 5.06
CA VAL A 158 -9.81 -1.16 4.49
C VAL A 158 -10.20 -1.53 3.08
N LEU A 159 -9.34 -1.18 2.10
CA LEU A 159 -9.61 -1.33 0.67
C LEU A 159 -8.54 -2.24 0.02
N ASP A 160 -8.94 -3.45 -0.37
CA ASP A 160 -8.06 -4.39 -1.06
C ASP A 160 -8.22 -4.24 -2.58
N GLU A 161 -7.19 -3.66 -3.23
CA GLU A 161 -7.14 -3.40 -4.67
C GLU A 161 -8.41 -2.70 -5.21
N ALA A 162 -8.91 -1.70 -4.47
CA ALA A 162 -10.22 -1.11 -4.69
C ALA A 162 -10.34 -0.32 -6.01
N PHE A 163 -9.25 0.07 -6.63
CA PHE A 163 -9.23 0.85 -7.86
C PHE A 163 -9.10 -0.01 -9.13
N ASP A 164 -8.91 -1.33 -8.98
CA ASP A 164 -8.76 -2.24 -10.09
C ASP A 164 -10.05 -2.38 -10.92
N GLY A 165 -9.88 -2.31 -12.24
CA GLY A 165 -11.01 -2.41 -13.18
C GLY A 165 -11.87 -1.15 -13.30
N LEU A 166 -11.44 -0.03 -12.71
CA LEU A 166 -11.96 1.30 -12.99
C LEU A 166 -11.21 1.92 -14.18
N ASP A 167 -11.94 2.60 -15.06
CA ASP A 167 -11.28 3.45 -16.06
C ASP A 167 -10.61 4.66 -15.38
N PRO A 168 -9.65 5.35 -16.06
CA PRO A 168 -8.87 6.41 -15.43
C PRO A 168 -9.70 7.56 -14.85
N ALA A 169 -10.80 7.95 -15.51
CA ALA A 169 -11.64 9.06 -15.05
C ALA A 169 -12.42 8.66 -13.79
N MET A 170 -13.02 7.46 -13.81
CA MET A 170 -13.75 6.93 -12.66
C MET A 170 -12.80 6.62 -11.47
N ARG A 171 -11.60 6.12 -11.75
CA ARG A 171 -10.56 5.90 -10.74
C ARG A 171 -10.24 7.19 -10.00
N LYS A 172 -9.98 8.28 -10.73
CA LYS A 172 -9.71 9.58 -10.13
C LYS A 172 -10.90 10.06 -9.29
N MET A 173 -12.12 10.01 -9.81
CA MET A 173 -13.32 10.43 -9.08
C MET A 173 -13.52 9.65 -7.78
N VAL A 174 -13.33 8.32 -7.81
CA VAL A 174 -13.47 7.48 -6.61
C VAL A 174 -12.37 7.78 -5.58
N LYS A 175 -11.14 8.04 -6.03
CA LYS A 175 -10.04 8.47 -5.16
C LYS A 175 -10.35 9.78 -4.47
N ASP A 176 -10.79 10.80 -5.22
CA ASP A 176 -11.14 12.11 -4.68
C ASP A 176 -12.25 11.97 -3.62
N ILE A 177 -13.32 11.22 -3.93
CA ILE A 177 -14.42 10.94 -2.99
C ILE A 177 -13.92 10.27 -1.70
N ILE A 178 -13.09 9.24 -1.82
CA ILE A 178 -12.57 8.51 -0.65
C ILE A 178 -11.72 9.45 0.20
N THR A 179 -10.84 10.22 -0.42
CA THR A 179 -9.94 11.14 0.27
C THR A 179 -10.73 12.21 1.03
N ASP A 180 -11.67 12.88 0.36
CA ASP A 180 -12.50 13.91 0.97
C ASP A 180 -13.30 13.35 2.17
N GLU A 181 -13.99 12.22 1.98
CA GLU A 181 -14.80 11.60 3.05
C GLU A 181 -13.96 11.13 4.24
N MET A 182 -12.74 10.65 4.01
CA MET A 182 -11.89 10.17 5.08
C MET A 182 -11.20 11.31 5.83
N LEU A 183 -10.76 12.37 5.13
CA LEU A 183 -10.14 13.55 5.73
C LEU A 183 -11.13 14.32 6.59
N ASP A 184 -12.34 14.58 6.10
CA ASP A 184 -13.37 15.37 6.79
C ASP A 184 -13.71 14.82 8.18
N ARG A 185 -13.57 13.53 8.38
CA ARG A 185 -13.89 12.86 9.66
C ARG A 185 -12.68 12.33 10.42
N GLY A 186 -11.46 12.56 9.95
CA GLY A 186 -10.22 12.06 10.58
C GLY A 186 -10.18 10.53 10.71
N ALA A 187 -10.83 9.79 9.80
CA ALA A 187 -10.83 8.34 9.81
C ALA A 187 -9.53 7.79 9.18
N THR A 188 -9.21 6.54 9.46
CA THR A 188 -8.02 5.88 8.93
C THR A 188 -8.38 5.07 7.69
N LEU A 189 -7.72 5.36 6.58
CA LEU A 189 -7.81 4.59 5.35
C LEU A 189 -6.61 3.65 5.23
N ILE A 190 -6.86 2.37 4.99
CA ILE A 190 -5.83 1.38 4.67
C ILE A 190 -6.14 0.85 3.28
N LEU A 191 -5.21 1.00 2.35
CA LEU A 191 -5.42 0.53 0.98
C LEU A 191 -4.25 -0.32 0.48
N SER A 192 -4.55 -1.37 -0.29
CA SER A 192 -3.54 -2.12 -1.02
C SER A 192 -3.50 -1.71 -2.48
N SER A 193 -2.30 -1.66 -3.03
CA SER A 193 -2.07 -1.50 -4.46
C SER A 193 -0.76 -2.17 -4.88
N HIS A 194 -0.71 -2.64 -6.11
CA HIS A 194 0.54 -3.00 -6.79
C HIS A 194 1.09 -1.81 -7.59
N ASN A 195 0.33 -0.72 -7.70
CA ASN A 195 0.72 0.50 -8.41
C ASN A 195 1.33 1.53 -7.45
N ILE A 196 2.64 1.75 -7.59
CA ILE A 196 3.41 2.70 -6.77
C ILE A 196 2.89 4.13 -6.89
N ALA A 197 2.45 4.53 -8.08
CA ALA A 197 1.93 5.87 -8.31
C ALA A 197 0.66 6.14 -7.49
N GLU A 198 -0.19 5.13 -7.29
CA GLU A 198 -1.39 5.26 -6.44
C GLU A 198 -1.03 5.47 -4.97
N ILE A 199 -0.08 4.69 -4.46
CA ILE A 199 0.42 4.84 -3.09
C ILE A 199 1.04 6.22 -2.89
N ASN A 200 1.85 6.66 -3.87
CA ASN A 200 2.52 7.95 -3.84
C ASN A 200 1.56 9.15 -3.88
N GLU A 201 0.42 9.00 -4.55
CA GLU A 201 -0.60 10.04 -4.70
C GLU A 201 -1.51 10.16 -3.46
N LEU A 202 -1.85 9.03 -2.84
CA LEU A 202 -2.92 8.97 -1.85
C LEU A 202 -2.44 8.83 -0.41
N CYS A 203 -1.26 8.24 -0.19
CA CYS A 203 -0.88 7.78 1.13
C CYS A 203 0.08 8.73 1.84
N ASP A 204 -0.09 8.86 3.16
CA ASP A 204 0.85 9.55 4.04
C ASP A 204 2.00 8.61 4.43
N ARG A 205 1.67 7.34 4.59
CA ARG A 205 2.58 6.27 5.00
C ARG A 205 2.38 5.04 4.13
N ALA A 206 3.43 4.25 3.99
CA ALA A 206 3.35 2.99 3.28
C ALA A 206 4.25 1.92 3.88
N LEU A 207 3.82 0.66 3.73
CA LEU A 207 4.70 -0.50 3.86
C LEU A 207 4.88 -1.18 2.50
N LEU A 208 6.04 -1.78 2.30
CA LEU A 208 6.29 -2.70 1.18
C LEU A 208 6.44 -4.12 1.71
N ILE A 209 5.61 -5.02 1.17
CA ILE A 209 5.73 -6.45 1.39
C ILE A 209 6.26 -7.10 0.11
N HIS A 210 7.28 -7.94 0.24
CA HIS A 210 7.79 -8.77 -0.84
C HIS A 210 7.96 -10.21 -0.37
N LYS A 211 7.36 -11.18 -1.08
CA LYS A 211 7.39 -12.62 -0.74
C LYS A 211 7.07 -12.93 0.73
N GLY A 212 6.10 -12.19 1.29
CA GLY A 212 5.65 -12.33 2.67
C GLY A 212 6.53 -11.67 3.73
N GLU A 213 7.57 -10.94 3.35
CA GLU A 213 8.46 -10.23 4.26
C GLU A 213 8.29 -8.71 4.17
N LEU A 214 8.43 -8.01 5.29
CA LEU A 214 8.41 -6.55 5.34
C LEU A 214 9.74 -6.00 4.84
N VAL A 215 9.70 -5.25 3.76
CA VAL A 215 10.89 -4.60 3.19
C VAL A 215 11.15 -3.26 3.87
N PHE A 216 10.12 -2.43 4.00
CA PHE A 216 10.14 -1.19 4.77
C PHE A 216 8.72 -0.81 5.23
N ASP A 217 8.68 0.12 6.18
CA ASP A 217 7.50 0.81 6.70
C ASP A 217 7.88 2.23 7.10
N GLY A 218 7.08 3.22 6.72
CA GLY A 218 7.33 4.61 7.11
C GLY A 218 6.45 5.64 6.42
N GLU A 219 6.72 6.89 6.73
CA GLU A 219 6.16 8.05 6.04
C GLU A 219 6.75 8.13 4.63
N ILE A 220 5.93 8.39 3.61
CA ILE A 220 6.36 8.39 2.21
C ILE A 220 7.48 9.40 1.97
N ASP A 221 7.41 10.58 2.54
CA ASP A 221 8.46 11.60 2.39
C ASP A 221 9.79 11.17 3.04
N LYS A 222 9.72 10.47 4.17
CA LYS A 222 10.93 9.90 4.80
C LYS A 222 11.51 8.76 3.98
N ILE A 223 10.65 7.92 3.38
CA ILE A 223 11.10 6.84 2.48
C ILE A 223 11.81 7.44 1.26
N ARG A 224 11.26 8.49 0.65
CA ARG A 224 11.91 9.18 -0.48
C ARG A 224 13.24 9.81 -0.13
N SER A 225 13.38 10.31 1.10
CA SER A 225 14.61 10.95 1.58
C SER A 225 15.65 9.99 2.14
N CYS A 226 15.34 8.67 2.24
CA CYS A 226 16.29 7.69 2.78
C CYS A 226 17.42 7.32 1.81
N ALA A 227 17.29 7.68 0.53
CA ALA A 227 18.31 7.51 -0.48
C ALA A 227 18.26 8.68 -1.48
N CYS A 228 19.37 8.95 -2.14
CA CYS A 228 19.44 9.98 -3.17
C CYS A 228 20.32 9.52 -4.34
N LYS A 229 20.09 10.13 -5.48
CA LYS A 229 20.90 9.99 -6.69
C LYS A 229 21.85 11.18 -6.79
N VAL A 230 23.13 10.93 -6.93
CA VAL A 230 24.12 11.97 -7.16
C VAL A 230 24.77 11.77 -8.52
N GLN A 231 24.79 12.82 -9.31
CA GLN A 231 25.57 12.88 -10.54
C GLN A 231 26.84 13.68 -10.32
N LEU A 232 27.96 13.10 -10.69
CA LEU A 232 29.30 13.68 -10.54
C LEU A 232 30.00 13.68 -11.89
N MET A 233 30.64 14.77 -12.23
CA MET A 233 31.44 14.87 -13.45
C MET A 233 32.83 15.42 -13.10
N ARG A 234 33.86 14.85 -13.76
CA ARG A 234 35.24 15.32 -13.76
C ARG A 234 35.73 15.29 -15.19
N LYS A 235 36.34 16.41 -15.66
CA LYS A 235 36.70 16.59 -17.07
C LYS A 235 37.62 15.52 -17.63
N ASP A 236 38.60 15.07 -16.84
CA ASP A 236 39.70 14.25 -17.33
C ASP A 236 39.46 12.73 -17.14
N SER A 237 38.56 12.35 -16.25
CA SER A 237 38.26 10.93 -15.97
C SER A 237 36.95 10.78 -15.20
N ALA A 238 36.22 9.65 -15.38
CA ALA A 238 35.10 9.34 -14.52
C ALA A 238 35.58 9.14 -13.08
N ILE A 239 34.77 9.63 -12.13
CA ILE A 239 34.99 9.38 -10.70
C ILE A 239 34.67 7.90 -10.46
N THR A 240 35.58 7.16 -9.81
CA THR A 240 35.40 5.72 -9.61
C THR A 240 34.57 5.38 -8.38
N ARG A 241 34.08 4.16 -8.31
CA ARG A 241 33.34 3.65 -7.17
C ARG A 241 34.22 3.67 -5.90
N GLU A 242 35.48 3.27 -6.02
CA GLU A 242 36.44 3.24 -4.90
C GLU A 242 36.73 4.63 -4.33
N GLU A 243 36.75 5.68 -5.17
CA GLU A 243 36.91 7.07 -4.71
C GLU A 243 35.71 7.49 -3.84
N LEU A 244 34.48 7.10 -4.23
CA LEU A 244 33.27 7.39 -3.49
C LEU A 244 33.18 6.57 -2.18
N GLU A 245 33.54 5.29 -2.22
CA GLU A 245 33.54 4.42 -1.04
C GLU A 245 34.46 4.95 0.08
N LYS A 246 35.57 5.59 -0.28
CA LYS A 246 36.50 6.23 0.69
C LYS A 246 35.86 7.38 1.45
N THR A 247 34.81 7.99 0.95
CA THR A 247 34.05 9.04 1.67
C THR A 247 33.13 8.49 2.76
N GLY A 248 32.99 7.16 2.84
CA GLY A 248 32.12 6.51 3.83
C GLY A 248 30.64 6.62 3.49
N VAL A 249 30.28 6.76 2.20
CA VAL A 249 28.89 6.70 1.73
C VAL A 249 28.46 5.25 1.47
N ASP A 250 27.20 4.93 1.76
CA ASP A 250 26.60 3.60 1.49
C ASP A 250 26.05 3.58 0.06
N ILE A 251 26.82 3.00 -0.87
CA ILE A 251 26.48 2.97 -2.30
C ILE A 251 25.57 1.79 -2.60
N LEU A 252 24.31 2.09 -2.97
CA LEU A 252 23.33 1.11 -3.44
C LEU A 252 23.58 0.73 -4.90
N LYS A 253 23.87 1.73 -5.77
CA LYS A 253 24.14 1.51 -7.18
C LYS A 253 25.17 2.50 -7.69
N TYR A 254 26.02 2.05 -8.61
CA TYR A 254 27.00 2.88 -9.29
C TYR A 254 26.98 2.59 -10.78
N SER A 255 27.01 3.64 -11.60
CA SER A 255 27.10 3.55 -13.06
C SER A 255 27.88 4.75 -13.61
N THR A 256 28.47 4.57 -14.80
CA THR A 256 29.17 5.63 -15.49
C THR A 256 28.70 5.75 -16.93
N MET A 257 28.63 6.97 -17.44
CA MET A 257 28.39 7.27 -18.84
C MET A 257 29.38 8.36 -19.30
N GLY A 258 30.46 7.95 -19.96
CA GLY A 258 31.58 8.84 -20.29
C GLY A 258 32.25 9.36 -19.03
N SER A 259 32.34 10.69 -18.88
CA SER A 259 32.92 11.37 -17.73
C SER A 259 31.94 11.56 -16.55
N VAL A 260 30.69 11.17 -16.72
CA VAL A 260 29.65 11.32 -15.68
C VAL A 260 29.55 10.01 -14.90
N ALA A 261 29.76 10.08 -13.59
CA ALA A 261 29.42 9.03 -12.65
C ALA A 261 28.03 9.31 -12.04
N GLN A 262 27.18 8.31 -12.03
CA GLN A 262 25.88 8.36 -11.39
C GLN A 262 25.87 7.33 -10.25
N VAL A 263 25.58 7.79 -9.04
CA VAL A 263 25.58 6.96 -7.84
C VAL A 263 24.27 7.11 -7.08
N ILE A 264 23.71 5.98 -6.65
CA ILE A 264 22.58 5.93 -5.71
C ILE A 264 23.16 5.63 -4.35
N VAL A 265 22.87 6.48 -3.39
CA VAL A 265 23.48 6.44 -2.06
C VAL A 265 22.38 6.46 -1.00
N ARG A 266 22.50 5.60 0.01
CA ARG A 266 21.60 5.61 1.17
C ARG A 266 22.00 6.74 2.12
N GLY A 267 21.01 7.53 2.55
CA GLY A 267 21.15 8.63 3.49
C GLY A 267 20.50 9.92 3.03
N ALA A 268 20.45 10.89 3.94
CA ALA A 268 19.89 12.21 3.64
C ALA A 268 20.79 12.99 2.67
N GLY A 269 20.18 13.69 1.72
CA GLY A 269 20.90 14.39 0.66
C GLY A 269 21.99 15.35 1.17
N ASP A 270 21.71 16.14 2.20
CA ASP A 270 22.67 17.10 2.77
C ASP A 270 23.91 16.42 3.35
N GLU A 271 23.72 15.31 4.09
CA GLU A 271 24.83 14.52 4.64
C GLU A 271 25.68 13.89 3.54
N ILE A 272 25.03 13.38 2.51
CA ILE A 272 25.69 12.76 1.36
C ILE A 272 26.49 13.79 0.58
N MET A 273 25.93 14.97 0.31
CA MET A 273 26.63 16.07 -0.37
C MET A 273 27.84 16.52 0.41
N GLN A 274 27.76 16.60 1.74
CA GLN A 274 28.90 16.95 2.58
C GLN A 274 30.05 15.92 2.48
N LYS A 275 29.73 14.62 2.49
CA LYS A 275 30.71 13.54 2.33
C LYS A 275 31.34 13.52 0.94
N ILE A 276 30.53 13.63 -0.10
CA ILE A 276 30.94 13.57 -1.50
C ILE A 276 31.75 14.82 -1.91
N SER A 277 31.55 15.97 -1.26
CA SER A 277 32.31 17.18 -1.51
C SER A 277 33.84 17.01 -1.32
N ALA A 278 34.26 15.96 -0.59
CA ALA A 278 35.66 15.60 -0.45
C ALA A 278 36.28 14.98 -1.73
N VAL A 279 35.47 14.53 -2.66
CA VAL A 279 35.95 13.98 -3.95
C VAL A 279 36.10 15.11 -4.95
N PRO A 280 37.28 15.30 -5.58
CA PRO A 280 37.45 16.33 -6.60
C PRO A 280 36.50 16.11 -7.78
N ASN A 281 35.66 17.09 -8.05
CA ASN A 281 34.71 17.08 -9.16
C ASN A 281 34.51 18.48 -9.71
N ASP A 282 34.09 18.59 -10.98
CA ASP A 282 33.75 19.84 -11.65
C ASP A 282 32.25 20.15 -11.54
N VAL A 283 31.42 19.09 -11.45
CA VAL A 283 29.97 19.18 -11.26
C VAL A 283 29.53 18.09 -10.30
N CYS A 284 28.71 18.48 -9.33
CA CYS A 284 28.04 17.58 -8.41
C CYS A 284 26.58 18.02 -8.26
N GLU A 285 25.66 17.16 -8.67
CA GLU A 285 24.20 17.43 -8.64
C GLU A 285 23.47 16.36 -7.85
N LEU A 286 22.63 16.79 -6.92
CA LEU A 286 21.72 15.93 -6.17
C LEU A 286 20.38 15.85 -6.89
N ILE A 287 19.96 14.64 -7.25
CA ILE A 287 18.71 14.37 -7.94
C ILE A 287 17.81 13.59 -6.97
N PRO A 288 16.62 14.11 -6.61
CA PRO A 288 15.66 13.35 -5.81
C PRO A 288 15.25 12.05 -6.51
N LEU A 289 15.16 10.97 -5.73
CA LEU A 289 14.61 9.71 -6.22
C LEU A 289 13.08 9.74 -6.19
N THR A 290 12.47 9.09 -7.17
CA THR A 290 11.06 8.72 -7.10
C THR A 290 10.87 7.59 -6.10
N LEU A 291 9.65 7.45 -5.56
CA LEU A 291 9.32 6.35 -4.66
C LEU A 291 9.59 4.98 -5.32
N GLU A 292 9.33 4.87 -6.64
CA GLU A 292 9.59 3.68 -7.43
C GLU A 292 11.09 3.34 -7.49
N GLU A 293 11.93 4.34 -7.73
CA GLU A 293 13.40 4.14 -7.73
C GLU A 293 13.90 3.68 -6.37
N VAL A 294 13.41 4.28 -5.27
CA VAL A 294 13.79 3.84 -3.91
C VAL A 294 13.41 2.38 -3.70
N PHE A 295 12.23 1.95 -4.13
CA PHE A 295 11.79 0.56 -4.00
C PHE A 295 12.67 -0.41 -4.77
N ILE A 296 12.98 -0.07 -6.04
CA ILE A 296 13.86 -0.88 -6.88
C ILE A 296 15.21 -1.08 -6.19
N TYR A 297 15.83 0.01 -5.74
CA TYR A 297 17.17 -0.08 -5.16
C TYR A 297 17.18 -0.79 -3.79
N GLU A 298 16.15 -0.63 -2.97
CA GLU A 298 16.02 -1.37 -1.71
C GLU A 298 15.82 -2.87 -1.94
N LEU A 299 15.06 -3.27 -2.95
CA LEU A 299 14.89 -4.67 -3.33
C LEU A 299 16.17 -5.25 -3.92
N GLU A 300 16.88 -4.53 -4.82
CA GLU A 300 18.18 -4.93 -5.36
C GLU A 300 19.22 -5.12 -4.24
N ALA A 301 19.28 -4.20 -3.28
CA ALA A 301 20.19 -4.27 -2.14
C ALA A 301 19.96 -5.48 -1.22
N ARG A 302 18.73 -5.99 -1.18
CA ARG A 302 18.36 -7.22 -0.45
C ARG A 302 18.53 -8.49 -1.27
N GLY A 303 19.07 -8.40 -2.50
CA GLY A 303 19.32 -9.54 -3.37
C GLY A 303 18.11 -10.00 -4.19
N TYR A 304 17.01 -9.23 -4.21
CA TYR A 304 15.89 -9.46 -5.10
C TYR A 304 16.21 -8.80 -6.45
N GLY A 305 16.56 -9.59 -7.47
CA GLY A 305 16.95 -9.10 -8.80
C GLY A 305 15.82 -8.42 -9.58
N HIS A 306 16.11 -7.89 -10.78
CA HIS A 306 15.21 -7.11 -11.64
C HIS A 306 13.88 -7.78 -12.07
N GLU A 307 13.63 -9.03 -11.72
CA GLU A 307 12.41 -9.76 -12.08
C GLU A 307 11.13 -9.22 -11.41
N VAL A 308 11.27 -8.40 -10.37
CA VAL A 308 10.15 -7.98 -9.50
C VAL A 308 9.22 -6.94 -10.12
N LEU A 309 9.66 -6.23 -11.16
CA LEU A 309 8.89 -5.12 -11.76
C LEU A 309 8.55 -5.33 -13.25
N SER A 310 8.93 -6.43 -13.87
CA SER A 310 8.64 -6.73 -15.27
C SER A 310 7.37 -7.54 -15.50
N GLU A 311 6.59 -7.86 -14.46
CA GLU A 311 5.30 -8.57 -14.55
C GLU A 311 4.09 -7.61 -14.45
N ASN A 312 4.15 -6.43 -15.10
CA ASN A 312 3.00 -5.55 -15.29
C ASN A 312 2.70 -5.35 -16.77
#